data_cea80093adb02089497b0bd89b06d895
#
_entry.id   cea80093adb02089497b0bd89b06d895
#
_cell.length_a   1.000
_cell.length_b   1.000
_cell.length_c   1.000
_cell.angle_alpha   90.00
_cell.angle_beta   90.00
_cell.angle_gamma   90.00
#
_symmetry.space_group_name_H-M   'P 1'
#
loop_
_entity.id
_entity.type
_entity.pdbx_description
1 polymer ?
#
loop_
_entity_poly.entity_id
_entity_poly.type
_entity_poly.pdbx_seq_one_letter_code
_entity_poly.pdbx_strand_id
1 'polypeptide(L)'
;VKVLLAKALFGNPDILLLDEPTNHLDLDAIAWLEDFLIDFENTVIVVSHDRYFLNKVCTQIADIDYGKIQLYAGNYDFWYESSQLLIKQMKEANKKKEEKIKELQEFISRFSANASKSKQATSRKRALEKIELDDIKPSSRKYPYIDFRPEREIGNEVLAVEHLSKTINGEKVLDD
;
A
#
# COMPACT_ATOMS: atom_id res chain seq x y z
N VAL A 1 -11.55 12.04 -23.79
CA VAL A 1 -11.53 10.86 -22.92
C VAL A 1 -12.80 10.04 -23.08
N LYS A 2 -14.03 10.56 -22.87
CA LYS A 2 -15.30 9.81 -22.95
C LYS A 2 -15.47 9.02 -24.27
N VAL A 3 -15.09 9.61 -25.42
CA VAL A 3 -15.17 8.94 -26.75
C VAL A 3 -14.19 7.76 -26.86
N LEU A 4 -12.97 7.90 -26.33
CA LEU A 4 -11.99 6.81 -26.32
C LEU A 4 -12.43 5.67 -25.40
N LEU A 5 -13.00 6.00 -24.25
CA LEU A 5 -13.56 5.02 -23.34
C LEU A 5 -14.72 4.26 -24.01
N ALA A 6 -15.69 4.97 -24.60
CA ALA A 6 -16.79 4.35 -25.34
C ALA A 6 -16.28 3.42 -26.47
N LYS A 7 -15.22 3.81 -27.17
CA LYS A 7 -14.58 2.98 -28.19
C LYS A 7 -13.96 1.70 -27.61
N ALA A 8 -13.31 1.78 -26.45
CA ALA A 8 -12.71 0.62 -25.79
C ALA A 8 -13.76 -0.37 -25.29
N LEU A 9 -14.90 0.13 -24.84
CA LEU A 9 -16.01 -0.68 -24.31
C LEU A 9 -16.93 -1.24 -25.41
N PHE A 10 -16.86 -0.66 -26.62
CA PHE A 10 -17.70 -1.07 -27.72
C PHE A 10 -17.34 -2.48 -28.22
N GLY A 11 -18.36 -3.32 -28.41
CA GLY A 11 -18.17 -4.67 -28.97
C GLY A 11 -17.91 -5.77 -27.95
N ASN A 12 -18.07 -5.48 -26.64
CA ASN A 12 -17.90 -6.45 -25.56
C ASN A 12 -16.59 -7.24 -25.65
N PRO A 13 -15.42 -6.59 -25.43
CA PRO A 13 -14.12 -7.22 -25.59
C PRO A 13 -13.90 -8.32 -24.54
N ASP A 14 -13.17 -9.39 -24.88
CA ASP A 14 -12.81 -10.46 -23.96
C ASP A 14 -11.85 -9.98 -22.85
N ILE A 15 -11.00 -9.00 -23.18
CA ILE A 15 -10.04 -8.39 -22.25
C ILE A 15 -10.08 -6.89 -22.40
N LEU A 16 -10.32 -6.19 -21.29
CA LEU A 16 -10.34 -4.73 -21.22
C LEU A 16 -9.15 -4.25 -20.38
N LEU A 17 -8.32 -3.40 -20.98
CA LEU A 17 -7.17 -2.79 -20.31
C LEU A 17 -7.44 -1.29 -20.14
N LEU A 18 -7.49 -0.82 -18.89
CA LEU A 18 -7.77 0.56 -18.54
C LEU A 18 -6.61 1.14 -17.71
N ASP A 19 -6.04 2.24 -18.20
CA ASP A 19 -4.99 2.99 -17.52
C ASP A 19 -5.54 4.35 -17.11
N GLU A 20 -5.61 4.59 -15.79
CA GLU A 20 -6.17 5.78 -15.14
C GLU A 20 -7.53 6.22 -15.74
N PRO A 21 -8.54 5.32 -15.80
CA PRO A 21 -9.77 5.58 -16.53
C PRO A 21 -10.63 6.69 -15.92
N THR A 22 -10.46 6.99 -14.63
CA THR A 22 -11.20 8.05 -13.92
C THR A 22 -10.67 9.45 -14.21
N ASN A 23 -9.45 9.57 -14.74
CA ASN A 23 -8.87 10.87 -15.07
C ASN A 23 -9.69 11.61 -16.11
N HIS A 24 -10.00 12.88 -15.82
CA HIS A 24 -10.78 13.78 -16.68
C HIS A 24 -12.24 13.34 -16.92
N LEU A 25 -12.79 12.49 -16.09
CA LEU A 25 -14.22 12.19 -16.05
C LEU A 25 -14.90 13.02 -14.95
N ASP A 26 -16.14 13.39 -15.18
CA ASP A 26 -17.03 13.92 -14.15
C ASP A 26 -17.55 12.77 -13.26
N LEU A 27 -18.15 13.14 -12.12
CA LEU A 27 -18.62 12.16 -11.13
C LEU A 27 -19.69 11.21 -11.71
N ASP A 28 -20.56 11.72 -12.56
CA ASP A 28 -21.61 10.91 -13.19
C ASP A 28 -21.01 9.86 -14.15
N ALA A 29 -19.98 10.25 -14.93
CA ALA A 29 -19.29 9.32 -15.81
C ALA A 29 -18.45 8.28 -15.05
N ILE A 30 -17.87 8.67 -13.89
CA ILE A 30 -17.19 7.71 -13.02
C ILE A 30 -18.19 6.70 -12.46
N ALA A 31 -19.31 7.16 -11.90
CA ALA A 31 -20.33 6.28 -11.36
C ALA A 31 -20.88 5.29 -12.42
N TRP A 32 -21.13 5.79 -13.64
CA TRP A 32 -21.53 4.94 -14.74
C TRP A 32 -20.47 3.90 -15.10
N LEU A 33 -19.19 4.29 -15.12
CA LEU A 33 -18.06 3.38 -15.43
C LEU A 33 -17.93 2.28 -14.35
N GLU A 34 -18.08 2.66 -13.09
CA GLU A 34 -18.05 1.72 -11.96
C GLU A 34 -19.13 0.66 -12.13
N ASP A 35 -20.38 1.08 -12.36
CA ASP A 35 -21.51 0.15 -12.54
C ASP A 35 -21.30 -0.73 -13.77
N PHE A 36 -20.81 -0.16 -14.89
CA PHE A 36 -20.48 -0.94 -16.07
C PHE A 36 -19.42 -2.01 -15.81
N LEU A 37 -18.33 -1.69 -15.06
CA LEU A 37 -17.27 -2.63 -14.78
C LEU A 37 -17.66 -3.71 -13.76
N ILE A 38 -18.58 -3.42 -12.84
CA ILE A 38 -19.14 -4.40 -11.90
C ILE A 38 -19.93 -5.47 -12.66
N ASP A 39 -20.69 -5.06 -13.67
CA ASP A 39 -21.54 -5.95 -14.47
C ASP A 39 -20.79 -6.59 -15.65
N PHE A 40 -19.52 -6.22 -15.87
CA PHE A 40 -18.73 -6.73 -16.99
C PHE A 40 -18.26 -8.16 -16.75
N GLU A 41 -18.74 -9.10 -17.56
CA GLU A 41 -18.51 -10.54 -17.36
C GLU A 41 -17.09 -11.01 -17.73
N ASN A 42 -16.38 -10.24 -18.57
CA ASN A 42 -15.06 -10.61 -19.07
C ASN A 42 -13.92 -10.06 -18.21
N THR A 43 -12.68 -10.29 -18.62
CA THR A 43 -11.49 -9.88 -17.86
C THR A 43 -11.22 -8.38 -17.98
N VAL A 44 -11.12 -7.68 -16.84
CA VAL A 44 -10.72 -6.27 -16.77
C VAL A 44 -9.41 -6.16 -16.00
N ILE A 45 -8.47 -5.42 -16.54
CA ILE A 45 -7.24 -5.02 -15.84
C ILE A 45 -7.23 -3.50 -15.77
N VAL A 46 -7.25 -2.97 -14.55
CA VAL A 46 -7.26 -1.53 -14.28
C VAL A 46 -5.97 -1.13 -13.59
N VAL A 47 -5.35 -0.05 -14.07
CA VAL A 47 -4.31 0.68 -13.35
C VAL A 47 -4.91 2.01 -12.91
N SER A 48 -4.91 2.30 -11.60
CA SER A 48 -5.45 3.55 -11.08
C SER A 48 -4.81 3.93 -9.74
N HIS A 49 -4.79 5.24 -9.46
CA HIS A 49 -4.44 5.80 -8.16
C HIS A 49 -5.68 6.13 -7.32
N ASP A 50 -6.86 6.01 -7.88
CA ASP A 50 -8.14 6.23 -7.20
C ASP A 50 -8.52 4.99 -6.36
N ARG A 51 -8.28 5.09 -5.06
CA ARG A 51 -8.55 4.01 -4.10
C ARG A 51 -10.05 3.69 -3.99
N TYR A 52 -10.90 4.70 -4.08
CA TYR A 52 -12.34 4.51 -4.01
C TYR A 52 -12.83 3.69 -5.19
N PHE A 53 -12.41 4.08 -6.40
CA PHE A 53 -12.70 3.36 -7.61
C PHE A 53 -12.20 1.90 -7.55
N LEU A 54 -10.93 1.69 -7.16
CA LEU A 54 -10.37 0.33 -7.02
C LEU A 54 -11.13 -0.52 -6.00
N ASN A 55 -11.54 0.07 -4.88
CA ASN A 55 -12.33 -0.64 -3.87
C ASN A 55 -13.68 -1.10 -4.38
N LYS A 56 -14.29 -0.32 -5.26
CA LYS A 56 -15.63 -0.57 -5.78
C LYS A 56 -15.63 -1.62 -6.89
N VAL A 57 -14.64 -1.57 -7.80
CA VAL A 57 -14.64 -2.38 -9.02
C VAL A 57 -13.72 -3.60 -8.98
N CYS A 58 -12.65 -3.60 -8.15
CA CYS A 58 -11.67 -4.68 -8.19
C CYS A 58 -12.04 -5.83 -7.25
N THR A 59 -11.96 -7.05 -7.77
CA THR A 59 -12.09 -8.30 -7.02
C THR A 59 -10.74 -8.92 -6.66
N GLN A 60 -9.67 -8.46 -7.32
CA GLN A 60 -8.29 -8.86 -7.06
C GLN A 60 -7.36 -7.66 -7.23
N ILE A 61 -6.28 -7.64 -6.46
CA ILE A 61 -5.22 -6.63 -6.58
C ILE A 61 -3.91 -7.31 -6.99
N ALA A 62 -3.31 -6.83 -8.07
CA ALA A 62 -1.97 -7.20 -8.50
C ALA A 62 -0.96 -6.18 -7.97
N ASP A 63 -0.21 -6.55 -6.96
CA ASP A 63 0.84 -5.71 -6.38
C ASP A 63 2.16 -5.94 -7.11
N ILE A 64 2.70 -4.89 -7.72
CA ILE A 64 3.97 -4.92 -8.43
C ILE A 64 5.00 -4.17 -7.59
N ASP A 65 5.92 -4.91 -6.97
CA ASP A 65 7.01 -4.33 -6.18
C ASP A 65 8.29 -5.15 -6.33
N TYR A 66 9.45 -4.50 -6.37
CA TYR A 66 10.78 -5.12 -6.53
C TYR A 66 10.88 -6.13 -7.69
N GLY A 67 10.21 -5.84 -8.82
CA GLY A 67 10.20 -6.69 -10.02
C GLY A 67 9.44 -8.00 -9.87
N LYS A 68 8.59 -8.11 -8.85
CA LYS A 68 7.68 -9.25 -8.63
C LYS A 68 6.25 -8.79 -8.69
N ILE A 69 5.38 -9.69 -9.15
CA ILE A 69 3.93 -9.49 -9.15
C ILE A 69 3.35 -10.44 -8.12
N GLN A 70 2.59 -9.90 -7.17
CA GLN A 70 1.87 -10.68 -6.18
C GLN A 70 0.38 -10.39 -6.27
N LEU A 71 -0.42 -11.45 -6.41
CA LEU A 71 -1.88 -11.35 -6.50
C LEU A 71 -2.50 -11.53 -5.12
N TYR A 72 -3.46 -10.66 -4.82
CA TYR A 72 -4.28 -10.73 -3.61
C TYR A 72 -5.74 -10.80 -4.01
N ALA A 73 -6.47 -11.76 -3.47
CA ALA A 73 -7.91 -11.81 -3.62
C ALA A 73 -8.56 -10.75 -2.72
N GLY A 74 -9.48 -9.97 -3.26
CA GLY A 74 -10.15 -8.88 -2.56
C GLY A 74 -9.91 -7.52 -3.21
N ASN A 75 -10.47 -6.48 -2.59
CA ASN A 75 -10.35 -5.10 -3.04
C ASN A 75 -9.08 -4.41 -2.49
N TYR A 76 -8.93 -3.12 -2.77
CA TYR A 76 -7.77 -2.34 -2.35
C TYR A 76 -7.59 -2.29 -0.83
N ASP A 77 -8.66 -2.10 -0.05
CA ASP A 77 -8.57 -2.00 1.41
C ASP A 77 -8.14 -3.34 2.01
N PHE A 78 -8.70 -4.45 1.53
CA PHE A 78 -8.28 -5.79 1.95
C PHE A 78 -6.80 -6.06 1.65
N TRP A 79 -6.32 -5.68 0.47
CA TRP A 79 -4.90 -5.76 0.13
C TRP A 79 -4.05 -4.93 1.07
N TYR A 80 -4.45 -3.67 1.32
CA TYR A 80 -3.69 -2.76 2.17
C TYR A 80 -3.57 -3.29 3.60
N GLU A 81 -4.67 -3.69 4.22
CA GLU A 81 -4.69 -4.24 5.57
C GLU A 81 -3.89 -5.55 5.67
N SER A 82 -4.08 -6.46 4.70
CA SER A 82 -3.35 -7.73 4.65
C SER A 82 -1.85 -7.52 4.49
N SER A 83 -1.43 -6.59 3.65
CA SER A 83 -0.02 -6.26 3.44
C SER A 83 0.62 -5.66 4.70
N GLN A 84 -0.07 -4.77 5.41
CA GLN A 84 0.39 -4.19 6.67
C GLN A 84 0.51 -5.26 7.76
N LEU A 85 -0.47 -6.14 7.86
CA LEU A 85 -0.46 -7.24 8.82
C LEU A 85 0.72 -8.19 8.56
N LEU A 86 0.96 -8.56 7.30
CA LEU A 86 2.08 -9.42 6.91
C LEU A 86 3.42 -8.79 7.30
N ILE A 87 3.63 -7.51 6.99
CA ILE A 87 4.85 -6.78 7.35
C ILE A 87 5.04 -6.76 8.87
N LYS A 88 3.96 -6.52 9.63
CA LYS A 88 4.00 -6.55 11.09
C LYS A 88 4.40 -7.93 11.63
N GLN A 89 3.80 -8.99 11.12
CA GLN A 89 4.12 -10.37 11.51
C GLN A 89 5.58 -10.72 11.19
N MET A 90 6.09 -10.34 10.02
CA MET A 90 7.49 -10.55 9.63
C MET A 90 8.44 -9.80 10.58
N LYS A 91 8.14 -8.55 10.94
CA LYS A 91 8.94 -7.77 11.90
C LYS A 91 8.98 -8.43 13.28
N GLU A 92 7.83 -8.88 13.77
CA GLU A 92 7.74 -9.59 15.06
C GLU A 92 8.48 -10.92 15.04
N ALA A 93 8.38 -11.68 13.94
CA ALA A 93 9.14 -12.92 13.75
C ALA A 93 10.65 -12.67 13.71
N ASN A 94 11.11 -11.64 13.00
CA ASN A 94 12.51 -11.26 12.96
C ASN A 94 13.02 -10.82 14.34
N LYS A 95 12.25 -10.03 15.08
CA LYS A 95 12.62 -9.63 16.45
C LYS A 95 12.86 -10.85 17.35
N LYS A 96 11.97 -11.85 17.30
CA LYS A 96 12.15 -13.11 18.04
C LYS A 96 13.40 -13.88 17.59
N LYS A 97 13.68 -13.90 16.30
CA LYS A 97 14.90 -14.53 15.74
C LYS A 97 16.15 -13.78 16.23
N GLU A 98 16.15 -12.44 16.23
CA GLU A 98 17.26 -11.61 16.72
C GLU A 98 17.53 -11.83 18.21
N GLU A 99 16.48 -11.88 19.05
CA GLU A 99 16.60 -12.21 20.46
C GLU A 99 17.24 -13.59 20.66
N LYS A 100 16.81 -14.57 19.85
CA LYS A 100 17.37 -15.93 19.88
C LYS A 100 18.84 -15.97 19.40
N ILE A 101 19.18 -15.22 18.38
CA ILE A 101 20.57 -15.07 17.91
C ILE A 101 21.43 -14.52 19.04
N LYS A 102 20.97 -13.48 19.73
CA LYS A 102 21.68 -12.85 20.84
C LYS A 102 21.91 -13.84 22.00
N GLU A 103 20.88 -14.57 22.43
CA GLU A 103 21.00 -15.62 23.46
C GLU A 103 22.03 -16.69 23.09
N LEU A 104 21.99 -17.16 21.82
CA LEU A 104 22.93 -18.19 21.35
C LEU A 104 24.35 -17.66 21.30
N GLN A 105 24.55 -16.43 20.83
CA GLN A 105 25.87 -15.77 20.78
C GLN A 105 26.45 -15.56 22.19
N GLU A 106 25.64 -15.09 23.16
CA GLU A 106 26.07 -14.92 24.56
C GLU A 106 26.45 -16.26 25.20
N PHE A 107 25.69 -17.32 24.92
CA PHE A 107 26.01 -18.66 25.41
C PHE A 107 27.32 -19.17 24.82
N ILE A 108 27.50 -19.07 23.50
CA ILE A 108 28.69 -19.49 22.80
C ILE A 108 29.93 -18.75 23.31
N SER A 109 29.85 -17.42 23.45
CA SER A 109 30.98 -16.63 23.95
C SER A 109 31.39 -17.00 25.37
N ARG A 110 30.40 -17.27 26.25
CA ARG A 110 30.65 -17.60 27.66
C ARG A 110 31.21 -19.01 27.86
N PHE A 111 30.87 -19.97 27.01
CA PHE A 111 31.17 -21.38 27.23
C PHE A 111 32.06 -22.02 26.17
N SER A 112 32.50 -21.31 25.14
CA SER A 112 33.36 -21.82 24.07
C SER A 112 34.71 -22.35 24.57
N ALA A 113 35.26 -21.76 25.61
CA ALA A 113 36.54 -22.17 26.22
C ALA A 113 36.42 -23.26 27.31
N ASN A 114 35.18 -23.66 27.66
CA ASN A 114 34.95 -24.63 28.70
C ASN A 114 34.83 -26.04 28.15
N ALA A 115 35.81 -26.93 28.46
CA ALA A 115 35.89 -28.28 27.93
C ALA A 115 34.63 -29.13 28.19
N SER A 116 34.00 -28.98 29.37
CA SER A 116 32.80 -29.74 29.74
C SER A 116 31.55 -29.31 28.98
N LYS A 117 31.50 -28.04 28.47
CA LYS A 117 30.37 -27.49 27.75
C LYS A 117 30.63 -27.31 26.25
N SER A 118 31.80 -27.66 25.77
CA SER A 118 32.24 -27.51 24.37
C SER A 118 31.26 -28.15 23.38
N LYS A 119 30.77 -29.37 23.66
CA LYS A 119 29.77 -30.05 22.82
C LYS A 119 28.47 -29.25 22.72
N GLN A 120 28.01 -28.63 23.83
CA GLN A 120 26.81 -27.80 23.84
C GLN A 120 27.03 -26.49 23.06
N ALA A 121 28.18 -25.87 23.22
CA ALA A 121 28.53 -24.65 22.47
C ALA A 121 28.56 -24.94 20.94
N THR A 122 29.15 -26.08 20.51
CA THR A 122 29.16 -26.51 19.10
C THR A 122 27.75 -26.74 18.56
N SER A 123 26.88 -27.42 19.35
CA SER A 123 25.46 -27.63 18.96
C SER A 123 24.72 -26.32 18.78
N ARG A 124 24.94 -25.35 19.71
CA ARG A 124 24.31 -24.02 19.62
C ARG A 124 24.86 -23.18 18.48
N LYS A 125 26.15 -23.32 18.14
CA LYS A 125 26.73 -22.69 16.95
C LYS A 125 26.05 -23.17 15.68
N ARG A 126 25.83 -24.49 15.53
CA ARG A 126 25.09 -25.04 14.39
C ARG A 126 23.62 -24.57 14.36
N ALA A 127 22.99 -24.37 15.52
CA ALA A 127 21.66 -23.83 15.60
C ALA A 127 21.62 -22.35 15.16
N LEU A 128 22.64 -21.57 15.53
CA LEU A 128 22.79 -20.16 15.11
C LEU A 128 22.96 -20.04 13.58
N GLU A 129 23.76 -20.91 12.97
CA GLU A 129 23.99 -20.94 11.52
C GLU A 129 22.72 -21.24 10.69
N LYS A 130 21.70 -21.83 11.31
CA LYS A 130 20.42 -22.15 10.67
C LYS A 130 19.36 -21.07 10.80
N ILE A 131 19.61 -20.02 11.58
CA ILE A 131 18.64 -18.94 11.76
C ILE A 131 18.85 -17.93 10.65
N GLU A 132 17.88 -17.84 9.75
CA GLU A 132 17.81 -16.84 8.70
C GLU A 132 16.78 -15.77 9.08
N LEU A 133 17.14 -14.51 8.97
CA LEU A 133 16.22 -13.39 9.10
C LEU A 133 15.49 -13.18 7.78
N ASP A 134 14.18 -12.90 7.87
CA ASP A 134 13.41 -12.55 6.69
C ASP A 134 13.86 -11.18 6.18
N ASP A 135 14.13 -11.08 4.88
CA ASP A 135 14.50 -9.81 4.24
C ASP A 135 13.25 -8.94 4.08
N ILE A 136 12.99 -8.13 5.09
CA ILE A 136 11.89 -7.14 5.07
C ILE A 136 12.38 -5.91 4.32
N LYS A 137 12.20 -5.92 3.00
CA LYS A 137 12.51 -4.74 2.20
C LYS A 137 11.53 -3.62 2.54
N PRO A 138 12.03 -2.41 2.80
CA PRO A 138 11.15 -1.27 2.95
C PRO A 138 10.44 -1.05 1.62
N SER A 139 9.11 -0.85 1.63
CA SER A 139 8.35 -0.60 0.40
C SER A 139 9.04 0.45 -0.46
N SER A 140 9.12 0.20 -1.78
CA SER A 140 9.62 1.19 -2.75
C SER A 140 8.71 2.44 -2.83
N ARG A 141 7.48 2.32 -2.29
CA ARG A 141 6.43 3.35 -2.26
C ARG A 141 6.50 4.21 -1.00
N LYS A 142 7.68 4.65 -0.59
CA LYS A 142 7.81 5.58 0.53
C LYS A 142 7.19 6.91 0.15
N TYR A 143 6.25 7.38 0.98
CA TYR A 143 5.80 8.77 0.89
C TYR A 143 6.97 9.70 1.17
N PRO A 144 7.16 10.78 0.39
CA PRO A 144 8.10 11.82 0.76
C PRO A 144 7.66 12.39 2.10
N TYR A 145 8.55 12.38 3.08
CA TYR A 145 8.30 13.06 4.34
C TYR A 145 8.47 14.56 4.11
N ILE A 146 7.36 15.29 4.23
CA ILE A 146 7.36 16.76 4.15
C ILE A 146 7.13 17.27 5.56
N ASP A 147 8.14 17.93 6.13
CA ASP A 147 8.08 18.55 7.44
C ASP A 147 7.73 20.04 7.27
N PHE A 148 6.48 20.38 7.56
CA PHE A 148 6.04 21.77 7.58
C PHE A 148 6.33 22.34 8.96
N ARG A 149 7.42 23.12 9.07
CA ARG A 149 7.77 23.84 10.31
C ARG A 149 7.28 25.27 10.19
N PRO A 150 6.28 25.68 10.98
CA PRO A 150 5.88 27.06 11.02
C PRO A 150 7.00 27.92 11.63
N GLU A 151 7.24 29.12 11.10
CA GLU A 151 8.21 30.07 11.65
C GLU A 151 7.82 30.54 13.07
N ARG A 152 6.52 30.44 13.40
CA ARG A 152 5.97 30.72 14.73
C ARG A 152 4.87 29.73 15.06
N GLU A 153 4.64 29.47 16.33
CA GLU A 153 3.47 28.70 16.77
C GLU A 153 2.18 29.44 16.36
N ILE A 154 1.31 28.72 15.67
CA ILE A 154 -0.01 29.19 15.25
C ILE A 154 -1.01 28.54 16.21
N GLY A 155 -1.97 29.36 16.71
CA GLY A 155 -3.07 28.84 17.53
C GLY A 155 -3.98 27.85 16.77
N ASN A 156 -4.97 27.31 17.47
CA ASN A 156 -5.91 26.35 16.91
C ASN A 156 -6.81 26.95 15.80
N GLU A 157 -7.02 28.27 15.83
CA GLU A 157 -7.76 29.00 14.80
C GLU A 157 -6.75 29.73 13.90
N VAL A 158 -6.51 29.16 12.71
CA VAL A 158 -5.54 29.70 11.76
C VAL A 158 -6.18 30.69 10.80
N LEU A 159 -7.41 30.46 10.43
CA LEU A 159 -8.18 31.27 9.49
C LEU A 159 -9.68 31.10 9.78
N ALA A 160 -10.39 32.21 9.99
CA ALA A 160 -11.83 32.24 9.97
C ALA A 160 -12.27 33.01 8.72
N VAL A 161 -13.22 32.48 7.98
CA VAL A 161 -13.79 33.10 6.79
C VAL A 161 -15.28 33.17 6.99
N GLU A 162 -15.81 34.41 7.03
CA GLU A 162 -17.22 34.72 7.22
C GLU A 162 -17.71 35.54 6.03
N HIS A 163 -18.95 35.32 5.60
CA HIS A 163 -19.60 36.12 4.55
C HIS A 163 -18.80 36.14 3.22
N LEU A 164 -18.30 34.98 2.78
CA LEU A 164 -17.52 34.89 1.55
C LEU A 164 -18.43 34.82 0.32
N SER A 165 -18.47 35.90 -0.44
CA SER A 165 -19.18 35.93 -1.73
C SER A 165 -18.23 36.27 -2.88
N LYS A 166 -18.40 35.60 -4.02
CA LYS A 166 -17.62 35.83 -5.22
C LYS A 166 -18.47 35.71 -6.48
N THR A 167 -18.40 36.72 -7.31
CA THR A 167 -19.02 36.75 -8.64
C THR A 167 -17.93 36.72 -9.70
N ILE A 168 -18.05 35.88 -10.72
CA ILE A 168 -17.14 35.76 -11.86
C ILE A 168 -17.97 35.93 -13.14
N ASN A 169 -17.60 36.90 -13.98
CA ASN A 169 -18.30 37.22 -15.25
C ASN A 169 -19.81 37.43 -15.11
N GLY A 170 -20.26 37.98 -13.97
CA GLY A 170 -21.67 38.24 -13.69
C GLY A 170 -22.43 37.07 -13.08
N GLU A 171 -21.82 35.90 -12.96
CA GLU A 171 -22.38 34.74 -12.31
C GLU A 171 -21.85 34.64 -10.84
N LYS A 172 -22.76 34.45 -9.89
CA LYS A 172 -22.41 34.34 -8.46
C LYS A 172 -21.93 32.87 -8.22
N VAL A 173 -20.66 32.72 -7.94
CA VAL A 173 -20.00 31.43 -7.74
C VAL A 173 -20.02 30.99 -6.28
N LEU A 174 -19.90 31.96 -5.35
CA LEU A 174 -20.00 31.75 -3.92
C LEU A 174 -21.01 32.76 -3.37
N ASP A 175 -21.87 32.31 -2.50
CA ASP A 175 -22.91 33.10 -1.87
C ASP A 175 -23.02 32.75 -0.39
N ASP A 176 -22.34 33.57 0.45
CA ASP A 176 -22.36 33.56 1.92
C ASP A 176 -22.62 32.21 2.58
#